data_0f7c486fbc1b03c6ea971e8821ed2d0f
#
_entry.id   0f7c486fbc1b03c6ea971e8821ed2d0f
#
_cell.length_a   1.000
_cell.length_b   1.000
_cell.length_c   1.000
_cell.angle_alpha   90.00
_cell.angle_beta   90.00
_cell.angle_gamma   90.00
#
_symmetry.space_group_name_H-M   'P 1'
#
loop_
_entity.id
_entity.type
_entity.pdbx_description
1 polymer ?
#
loop_
_entity_poly.entity_id
_entity_poly.type
_entity_poly.pdbx_seq_one_letter_code
_entity_poly.pdbx_strand_id
1 'polypeptide(L)'
;MNMGDVMTLSEIAHELVASCREGRAKQNLDALYAPDAVSVEAEDMGQGRETHGLPGIHAKHEWWESTQIVHSGSVEGPFLHGDDSFAVIFEMDAEDKTTGKRSQMREVAIYHVKGGKIVREEFFYGS
;
A
#
# COMPACT_ATOMS: atom_id res chain seq x y z
N MET A 1 23.51 6.70 -16.59
CA MET A 1 23.32 6.53 -15.88
C MET A 1 23.21 6.34 -15.14
N ASN A 2 22.87 6.13 -14.98
CA ASN A 2 22.56 5.93 -14.18
C ASN A 2 22.46 5.67 -13.39
N MET A 3 23.02 5.74 -13.29
CA MET A 3 22.98 5.46 -12.45
C MET A 3 22.43 5.29 -11.36
N GLY A 4 23.04 4.56 -10.53
CA GLY A 4 22.24 4.33 -9.33
C GLY A 4 20.90 4.97 -9.48
N ASP A 5 20.23 4.39 -10.36
CA ASP A 5 19.09 5.06 -10.92
C ASP A 5 17.98 5.16 -9.91
N VAL A 6 17.79 6.36 -9.39
CA VAL A 6 16.71 6.68 -8.50
C VAL A 6 15.44 6.77 -9.33
N MET A 7 14.41 6.00 -8.94
CA MET A 7 13.12 6.05 -9.61
C MET A 7 12.47 7.42 -9.40
N THR A 8 11.80 7.91 -10.44
CA THR A 8 11.02 9.15 -10.33
C THR A 8 9.71 8.88 -9.61
N LEU A 9 9.05 9.94 -9.15
CA LEU A 9 7.71 9.84 -8.55
C LEU A 9 6.77 9.07 -9.48
N SER A 10 6.73 9.43 -10.76
CA SER A 10 5.86 8.78 -11.73
C SER A 10 6.16 7.29 -11.87
N GLU A 11 7.44 6.94 -11.93
CA GLU A 11 7.86 5.54 -12.05
C GLU A 11 7.42 4.73 -10.83
N ILE A 12 7.64 5.28 -9.64
CA ILE A 12 7.25 4.62 -8.38
C ILE A 12 5.74 4.44 -8.35
N ALA A 13 4.99 5.49 -8.67
CA ALA A 13 3.54 5.47 -8.61
C ALA A 13 2.95 4.45 -9.57
N HIS A 14 3.43 4.42 -10.81
CA HIS A 14 2.93 3.48 -11.81
C HIS A 14 3.32 2.04 -11.48
N GLU A 15 4.53 1.81 -10.95
CA GLU A 15 4.95 0.47 -10.56
C GLU A 15 4.16 -0.02 -9.33
N LEU A 16 3.87 0.86 -8.38
CA LEU A 16 3.03 0.48 -7.25
C LEU A 16 1.66 0.02 -7.73
N VAL A 17 1.01 0.80 -8.59
CA VAL A 17 -0.31 0.45 -9.11
C VAL A 17 -0.25 -0.87 -9.90
N ALA A 18 0.76 -1.03 -10.75
CA ALA A 18 0.93 -2.26 -11.53
C ALA A 18 1.10 -3.47 -10.62
N SER A 19 1.95 -3.35 -9.58
CA SER A 19 2.18 -4.45 -8.66
C SER A 19 0.92 -4.82 -7.87
N CYS A 20 0.12 -3.83 -7.48
CA CYS A 20 -1.14 -4.09 -6.79
C CYS A 20 -2.14 -4.81 -7.70
N ARG A 21 -2.22 -4.39 -8.97
CA ARG A 21 -3.12 -5.04 -9.94
C ARG A 21 -2.72 -6.47 -10.25
N GLU A 22 -1.42 -6.76 -10.18
CA GLU A 22 -0.85 -8.07 -10.56
C GLU A 22 -0.60 -8.98 -9.37
N GLY A 23 -0.97 -8.55 -8.16
CA GLY A 23 -0.76 -9.34 -6.96
C GLY A 23 0.69 -9.44 -6.51
N ARG A 24 1.53 -8.46 -6.90
CA ARG A 24 2.96 -8.42 -6.57
C ARG A 24 3.31 -7.38 -5.52
N ALA A 25 2.32 -6.82 -4.83
CA ALA A 25 2.56 -5.69 -3.94
C ALA A 25 3.56 -6.04 -2.84
N LYS A 26 3.41 -7.20 -2.20
CA LYS A 26 4.30 -7.62 -1.13
C LYS A 26 5.73 -7.84 -1.63
N GLN A 27 5.88 -8.48 -2.77
CA GLN A 27 7.19 -8.77 -3.36
C GLN A 27 7.92 -7.49 -3.76
N ASN A 28 7.17 -6.42 -4.03
CA ASN A 28 7.73 -5.17 -4.52
C ASN A 28 8.02 -4.15 -3.40
N LEU A 29 7.73 -4.49 -2.14
CA LEU A 29 7.93 -3.58 -1.02
C LEU A 29 9.38 -3.11 -0.91
N ASP A 30 10.32 -4.05 -0.97
CA ASP A 30 11.74 -3.72 -0.79
C ASP A 30 12.27 -2.84 -1.92
N ALA A 31 11.69 -2.96 -3.12
CA ALA A 31 12.10 -2.15 -4.26
C ALA A 31 11.58 -0.73 -4.18
N LEU A 32 10.36 -0.54 -3.67
CA LEU A 32 9.67 0.76 -3.72
C LEU A 32 9.74 1.55 -2.42
N TYR A 33 9.88 0.88 -1.27
CA TYR A 33 9.78 1.54 0.04
C TYR A 33 11.15 1.75 0.68
N ALA A 34 11.27 2.86 1.41
CA ALA A 34 12.44 3.08 2.26
C ALA A 34 12.43 2.08 3.42
N PRO A 35 13.61 1.68 3.92
CA PRO A 35 13.68 0.72 5.04
C PRO A 35 12.93 1.18 6.30
N ASP A 36 12.85 2.49 6.52
CA ASP A 36 12.19 3.08 7.69
C ASP A 36 10.83 3.69 7.36
N ALA A 37 10.21 3.28 6.26
CA ALA A 37 8.90 3.79 5.85
C ALA A 37 7.86 3.57 6.94
N VAL A 38 6.88 4.47 7.00
CA VAL A 38 5.80 4.41 7.97
C VAL A 38 4.48 4.15 7.24
N SER A 39 3.71 3.20 7.75
CA SER A 39 2.37 2.88 7.23
C SER A 39 1.33 3.23 8.29
N VAL A 40 0.33 4.01 7.91
CA VAL A 40 -0.67 4.54 8.84
C VAL A 40 -2.06 4.04 8.43
N GLU A 41 -2.75 3.40 9.36
CA GLU A 41 -4.14 2.96 9.15
C GLU A 41 -5.10 4.06 9.59
N ALA A 42 -6.31 4.06 9.02
CA ALA A 42 -7.35 5.03 9.40
C ALA A 42 -7.87 4.77 10.81
N GLU A 43 -7.80 3.54 11.28
CA GLU A 43 -8.31 3.13 12.59
C GLU A 43 -7.26 2.33 13.35
N ASP A 44 -7.33 2.44 14.68
CA ASP A 44 -6.51 1.62 15.58
C ASP A 44 -7.15 0.25 15.69
N MET A 45 -6.45 -0.77 15.22
CA MET A 45 -6.92 -2.16 15.24
C MET A 45 -6.39 -2.92 16.47
N GLY A 46 -5.93 -2.21 17.49
CA GLY A 46 -5.43 -2.80 18.74
C GLY A 46 -3.94 -2.63 18.97
N GLN A 47 -3.20 -2.16 17.96
CA GLN A 47 -1.75 -2.00 18.05
C GLN A 47 -1.31 -0.60 17.59
N GLY A 48 -2.23 0.37 17.68
CA GLY A 48 -1.99 1.71 17.18
C GLY A 48 -2.25 1.81 15.68
N ARG A 49 -2.22 3.04 15.19
CA ARG A 49 -2.47 3.31 13.76
C ARG A 49 -1.22 3.19 12.90
N GLU A 50 -0.03 3.30 13.52
CA GLU A 50 1.23 3.39 12.78
C GLU A 50 2.03 2.09 12.86
N THR A 51 2.62 1.73 11.72
CA THR A 51 3.59 0.65 11.62
C THR A 51 4.87 1.24 11.08
N HIS A 52 5.98 1.07 11.80
CA HIS A 52 7.26 1.67 11.44
C HIS A 52 8.21 0.61 10.87
N GLY A 53 8.76 0.90 9.69
CA GLY A 53 9.78 0.08 9.07
C GLY A 53 9.24 -1.05 8.19
N LEU A 54 10.05 -1.45 7.23
CA LEU A 54 9.70 -2.49 6.26
C LEU A 54 9.35 -3.84 6.90
N PRO A 55 10.06 -4.33 7.93
CA PRO A 55 9.66 -5.62 8.53
C PRO A 55 8.22 -5.60 9.04
N GLY A 56 7.79 -4.51 9.66
CA GLY A 56 6.42 -4.36 10.12
C GLY A 56 5.41 -4.28 8.98
N ILE A 57 5.78 -3.58 7.90
CA ILE A 57 4.92 -3.47 6.73
C ILE A 57 4.78 -4.83 6.04
N HIS A 58 5.87 -5.60 5.93
CA HIS A 58 5.80 -6.97 5.42
C HIS A 58 4.86 -7.82 6.29
N ALA A 59 4.95 -7.69 7.61
CA ALA A 59 4.08 -8.43 8.52
C ALA A 59 2.60 -8.08 8.31
N LYS A 60 2.28 -6.81 8.04
CA LYS A 60 0.91 -6.39 7.73
C LYS A 60 0.38 -7.10 6.47
N HIS A 61 1.20 -7.17 5.42
CA HIS A 61 0.81 -7.85 4.18
C HIS A 61 0.60 -9.34 4.43
N GLU A 62 1.48 -9.97 5.19
CA GLU A 62 1.36 -11.39 5.52
C GLU A 62 0.11 -11.68 6.34
N TRP A 63 -0.19 -10.82 7.31
CA TRP A 63 -1.41 -10.94 8.11
C TRP A 63 -2.66 -10.85 7.22
N TRP A 64 -2.68 -9.87 6.32
CA TRP A 64 -3.80 -9.71 5.39
C TRP A 64 -3.98 -10.95 4.53
N GLU A 65 -2.90 -11.44 3.92
CA GLU A 65 -2.95 -12.63 3.05
C GLU A 65 -3.40 -13.88 3.81
N SER A 66 -3.02 -13.98 5.08
CA SER A 66 -3.35 -15.16 5.88
C SER A 66 -4.78 -15.13 6.43
N THR A 67 -5.39 -13.96 6.53
CA THR A 67 -6.71 -13.81 7.16
C THR A 67 -7.83 -13.47 6.18
N GLN A 68 -7.51 -13.00 4.97
CA GLN A 68 -8.51 -12.52 4.01
C GLN A 68 -8.41 -13.25 2.69
N ILE A 69 -9.57 -13.52 2.09
CA ILE A 69 -9.68 -13.96 0.70
C ILE A 69 -10.23 -12.79 -0.09
N VAL A 70 -9.46 -12.32 -1.07
CA VAL A 70 -9.93 -11.25 -1.95
C VAL A 70 -10.59 -11.89 -3.16
N HIS A 71 -11.90 -11.70 -3.28
CA HIS A 71 -12.67 -12.29 -4.37
C HIS A 71 -12.59 -11.46 -5.64
N SER A 72 -12.55 -10.14 -5.48
CA SER A 72 -12.41 -9.21 -6.61
C SER A 72 -11.91 -7.88 -6.08
N GLY A 73 -11.36 -7.08 -6.98
CA GLY A 73 -10.88 -5.76 -6.59
C GLY A 73 -10.50 -4.94 -7.80
N SER A 74 -10.34 -3.65 -7.56
CA SER A 74 -9.86 -2.71 -8.57
C SER A 74 -8.90 -1.72 -7.93
N VAL A 75 -8.01 -1.18 -8.77
CA VAL A 75 -7.02 -0.19 -8.36
C VAL A 75 -7.13 0.97 -9.35
N GLU A 76 -7.47 2.15 -8.83
CA GLU A 76 -7.55 3.37 -9.64
C GLU A 76 -6.38 4.29 -9.34
N GLY A 77 -5.80 4.85 -10.38
CA GLY A 77 -4.68 5.78 -10.26
C GLY A 77 -3.50 5.35 -11.09
N PRO A 78 -2.33 5.90 -10.82
CA PRO A 78 -2.05 6.83 -9.70
C PRO A 78 -2.51 8.25 -10.01
N PHE A 79 -2.80 9.01 -8.96
CA PHE A 79 -3.13 10.43 -9.05
C PHE A 79 -1.96 11.20 -8.44
N LEU A 80 -1.14 11.79 -9.30
CA LEU A 80 0.08 12.48 -8.86
C LEU A 80 -0.25 13.85 -8.31
N HIS A 81 0.43 14.26 -7.25
CA HIS A 81 0.29 15.58 -6.65
C HIS A 81 1.66 16.14 -6.30
N GLY A 82 1.97 17.31 -6.86
CA GLY A 82 3.28 17.92 -6.67
C GLY A 82 4.37 17.04 -7.25
N ASP A 83 5.52 17.04 -6.59
CA ASP A 83 6.68 16.26 -7.01
C ASP A 83 7.04 15.16 -6.02
N ASP A 84 6.23 14.97 -4.96
CA ASP A 84 6.55 14.06 -3.87
C ASP A 84 5.38 13.18 -3.41
N SER A 85 4.20 13.29 -3.98
CA SER A 85 3.02 12.57 -3.47
C SER A 85 2.16 11.99 -4.59
N PHE A 86 1.48 10.90 -4.28
CA PHE A 86 0.44 10.38 -5.17
C PHE A 86 -0.61 9.64 -4.36
N ALA A 87 -1.80 9.54 -4.95
CA ALA A 87 -2.92 8.83 -4.34
C ALA A 87 -3.32 7.64 -5.20
N VAL A 88 -3.87 6.62 -4.56
CA VAL A 88 -4.42 5.44 -5.23
C VAL A 88 -5.74 5.09 -4.53
N ILE A 89 -6.73 4.68 -5.31
CA ILE A 89 -8.01 4.23 -4.75
C ILE A 89 -8.11 2.72 -4.93
N PHE A 90 -8.32 2.01 -3.83
CA PHE A 90 -8.50 0.56 -3.82
C PHE A 90 -9.96 0.23 -3.51
N GLU A 91 -10.54 -0.68 -4.28
CA GLU A 91 -11.83 -1.28 -3.94
C GLU A 91 -11.63 -2.79 -3.95
N MET A 92 -12.25 -3.47 -3.00
CA MET A 92 -12.14 -4.92 -2.95
C MET A 92 -13.34 -5.54 -2.26
N ASP A 93 -13.67 -6.77 -2.70
CA ASP A 93 -14.61 -7.65 -2.06
C ASP A 93 -13.79 -8.72 -1.36
N ALA A 94 -13.76 -8.69 -0.04
CA ALA A 94 -12.90 -9.57 0.74
C ALA A 94 -13.73 -10.38 1.74
N GLU A 95 -13.22 -11.56 2.07
CA GLU A 95 -13.84 -12.46 3.02
C GLU A 95 -12.87 -12.80 4.14
N ASP A 96 -13.29 -12.64 5.39
CA ASP A 96 -12.52 -13.04 6.56
C ASP A 96 -12.54 -14.56 6.67
N LYS A 97 -11.36 -15.18 6.63
CA LYS A 97 -11.26 -16.66 6.66
C LYS A 97 -11.75 -17.26 7.98
N THR A 98 -11.68 -16.49 9.07
CA THR A 98 -12.07 -16.98 10.39
C THR A 98 -13.57 -16.97 10.58
N THR A 99 -14.24 -15.90 10.14
CA THR A 99 -15.67 -15.70 10.37
C THR A 99 -16.54 -16.01 9.16
N GLY A 100 -15.94 -16.03 7.97
CA GLY A 100 -16.65 -16.16 6.70
C GLY A 100 -17.37 -14.90 6.29
N LYS A 101 -17.19 -13.79 7.01
CA LYS A 101 -17.86 -12.54 6.71
C LYS A 101 -17.26 -11.89 5.48
N ARG A 102 -18.11 -11.55 4.51
CA ARG A 102 -17.71 -10.81 3.31
C ARG A 102 -18.00 -9.33 3.49
N SER A 103 -17.10 -8.50 2.98
CA SER A 103 -17.23 -7.05 3.04
C SER A 103 -16.76 -6.43 1.75
N GLN A 104 -17.44 -5.37 1.35
CA GLN A 104 -16.95 -4.50 0.29
C GLN A 104 -16.19 -3.35 0.93
N MET A 105 -14.96 -3.11 0.47
CA MET A 105 -14.07 -2.11 1.04
C MET A 105 -13.66 -1.13 -0.04
N ARG A 106 -13.60 0.13 0.34
CA ARG A 106 -13.06 1.20 -0.53
C ARG A 106 -12.16 2.07 0.33
N GLU A 107 -10.93 2.28 -0.14
CA GLU A 107 -9.99 3.11 0.59
C GLU A 107 -9.17 3.96 -0.35
N VAL A 108 -8.76 5.14 0.14
CA VAL A 108 -7.82 6.00 -0.55
C VAL A 108 -6.48 5.88 0.18
N ALA A 109 -5.41 5.62 -0.56
CA ALA A 109 -4.07 5.58 -0.01
C ALA A 109 -3.29 6.77 -0.54
N ILE A 110 -2.66 7.51 0.37
CA ILE A 110 -1.77 8.62 0.03
C ILE A 110 -0.34 8.19 0.31
N TYR A 111 0.51 8.32 -0.70
CA TYR A 111 1.92 7.92 -0.62
C TYR A 111 2.80 9.16 -0.71
N HIS A 112 3.82 9.20 0.14
CA HIS A 112 4.84 10.25 0.10
C HIS A 112 6.18 9.62 -0.29
N VAL A 113 6.87 10.28 -1.22
CA VAL A 113 8.12 9.78 -1.80
C VAL A 113 9.24 10.77 -1.47
N LYS A 114 10.38 10.23 -1.05
CA LYS A 114 11.57 11.02 -0.78
C LYS A 114 12.78 10.18 -1.14
N GLY A 115 13.73 10.79 -1.87
CA GLY A 115 14.96 10.09 -2.25
C GLY A 115 14.73 8.86 -3.12
N GLY A 116 13.67 8.87 -3.94
CA GLY A 116 13.36 7.75 -4.83
C GLY A 116 12.71 6.56 -4.15
N LYS A 117 12.17 6.74 -2.94
CA LYS A 117 11.51 5.67 -2.20
C LYS A 117 10.25 6.19 -1.53
N ILE A 118 9.26 5.32 -1.34
CA ILE A 118 8.09 5.63 -0.54
C ILE A 118 8.53 5.66 0.92
N VAL A 119 8.28 6.79 1.59
CA VAL A 119 8.66 6.97 3.00
C VAL A 119 7.44 6.91 3.93
N ARG A 120 6.25 7.08 3.38
CA ARG A 120 5.02 7.07 4.17
C ARG A 120 3.85 6.67 3.27
N GLU A 121 2.97 5.82 3.79
CA GLU A 121 1.67 5.55 3.19
C GLU A 121 0.62 5.73 4.27
N GLU A 122 -0.50 6.32 3.90
CA GLU A 122 -1.60 6.51 4.84
C GLU A 122 -2.91 6.15 4.15
N PHE A 123 -3.71 5.32 4.83
CA PHE A 123 -4.96 4.80 4.29
C PHE A 123 -6.13 5.53 4.91
N PHE A 124 -7.10 5.92 4.08
CA PHE A 124 -8.30 6.62 4.50
C PHE A 124 -9.52 5.78 4.10
N TYR A 125 -10.25 5.31 5.09
CA TYR A 125 -11.49 4.57 4.90
C TYR A 125 -12.43 4.91 6.05
N GLY A 126 -13.72 4.78 5.81
CA GLY A 126 -14.72 5.04 6.83
C GLY A 126 -15.40 3.75 7.27
N SER A 127 -16.05 3.83 8.38
CA SER A 127 -16.87 2.73 8.90
C SER A 127 -18.31 2.86 8.43
#